data_c9e56a03c00ce02c84ddb4bfde253a82
#
_entry.id   c9e56a03c00ce02c84ddb4bfde253a82
#
_cell.length_a   1.000
_cell.length_b   1.000
_cell.length_c   1.000
_cell.angle_alpha   90.00
_cell.angle_beta   90.00
_cell.angle_gamma   90.00
#
_symmetry.space_group_name_H-M   'P 1'
#
loop_
_entity.id
_entity.type
_entity.pdbx_description
1 polymer ?
#
loop_
_entity_poly.entity_id
_entity_poly.type
_entity_poly.pdbx_seq_one_letter_code
_entity_poly.pdbx_strand_id
1 'polypeptide(L)'
;VAIKVISQQISHKSDVGGVQLNLRNREAVKAAFEDMLGRIQRAYPDARLDGVLVQPMVTGGRELILGGKQDANFGPVVLVGLGGIFVEVFEEVALRVAPITPKEAGEMISQLRGAPILMGTRGAKRSDIEAVAEALLRLSQLLTDFPEIKEIDINPLRVFHEKDGCCALDARVHLA
;
A
#
# COMPACT_ATOMS: atom_id res chain seq x y z
N VAL A 1 -3.06 1.54 -18.52
CA VAL A 1 -3.41 0.60 -17.44
C VAL A 1 -2.17 0.03 -16.80
N ALA A 2 -2.33 -0.58 -15.63
CA ALA A 2 -1.35 -1.45 -14.99
C ALA A 2 -1.87 -2.89 -15.00
N ILE A 3 -0.95 -3.88 -15.05
CA ILE A 3 -1.29 -5.28 -14.84
C ILE A 3 -0.49 -5.83 -13.67
N LYS A 4 -1.11 -6.73 -12.89
CA LYS A 4 -0.50 -7.36 -11.73
C LYS A 4 -0.83 -8.84 -11.71
N VAL A 5 0.16 -9.70 -11.45
CA VAL A 5 -0.08 -11.14 -11.27
C VAL A 5 -0.89 -11.39 -10.00
N ILE A 6 -1.80 -12.37 -10.07
CA ILE A 6 -2.54 -12.90 -8.93
C ILE A 6 -1.98 -14.28 -8.61
N SER A 7 -1.37 -14.41 -7.44
CA SER A 7 -0.86 -15.67 -6.91
C SER A 7 -0.77 -15.57 -5.39
N GLN A 8 -1.16 -16.62 -4.70
CA GLN A 8 -1.00 -16.72 -3.24
C GLN A 8 0.45 -17.01 -2.82
N GLN A 9 1.25 -17.56 -3.73
CA GLN A 9 2.62 -17.99 -3.46
C GLN A 9 3.65 -16.89 -3.78
N ILE A 10 3.25 -15.81 -4.48
CA ILE A 10 4.13 -14.70 -4.85
C ILE A 10 3.74 -13.47 -4.03
N SER A 11 4.49 -13.27 -2.93
CA SER A 11 4.24 -12.16 -2.00
C SER A 11 4.76 -10.82 -2.52
N HIS A 12 5.99 -10.77 -3.05
CA HIS A 12 6.64 -9.56 -3.57
C HIS A 12 6.55 -9.51 -5.09
N LYS A 13 5.37 -9.14 -5.61
CA LYS A 13 5.06 -9.17 -7.05
C LYS A 13 6.02 -8.31 -7.88
N SER A 14 6.44 -7.15 -7.36
CA SER A 14 7.34 -6.22 -8.06
C SER A 14 8.72 -6.82 -8.30
N ASP A 15 9.28 -7.56 -7.34
CA ASP A 15 10.63 -8.11 -7.39
C ASP A 15 10.79 -9.17 -8.48
N VAL A 16 9.70 -9.85 -8.79
CA VAL A 16 9.65 -10.89 -9.85
C VAL A 16 9.11 -10.36 -11.17
N GLY A 17 8.94 -9.05 -11.28
CA GLY A 17 8.34 -8.43 -12.47
C GLY A 17 6.87 -8.77 -12.67
N GLY A 18 6.17 -9.15 -11.60
CA GLY A 18 4.74 -9.44 -11.57
C GLY A 18 3.84 -8.20 -11.57
N VAL A 19 4.42 -7.01 -11.75
CA VAL A 19 3.72 -5.74 -11.96
C VAL A 19 4.28 -5.06 -13.19
N GLN A 20 3.40 -4.65 -14.11
CA GLN A 20 3.75 -3.87 -15.29
C GLN A 20 2.86 -2.63 -15.35
N LEU A 21 3.49 -1.48 -15.52
CA LEU A 21 2.85 -0.17 -15.45
C LEU A 21 2.87 0.53 -16.81
N ASN A 22 2.04 1.58 -16.95
CA ASN A 22 2.04 2.47 -18.10
C ASN A 22 1.70 1.80 -19.46
N LEU A 23 0.91 0.74 -19.44
CA LEU A 23 0.48 0.05 -20.67
C LEU A 23 -0.62 0.85 -21.34
N ARG A 24 -0.35 1.35 -22.56
CA ARG A 24 -1.18 2.36 -23.23
C ARG A 24 -2.22 1.80 -24.17
N ASN A 25 -2.02 0.59 -24.68
CA ASN A 25 -2.91 -0.04 -25.66
C ASN A 25 -3.00 -1.55 -25.44
N ARG A 26 -3.87 -2.19 -26.21
CA ARG A 26 -4.13 -3.64 -26.11
C ARG A 26 -2.91 -4.48 -26.43
N GLU A 27 -2.13 -4.08 -27.42
CA GLU A 27 -0.92 -4.79 -27.87
C GLU A 27 0.14 -4.77 -26.77
N ALA A 28 0.35 -3.61 -26.11
CA ALA A 28 1.25 -3.47 -24.97
C ALA A 28 0.82 -4.35 -23.79
N VAL A 29 -0.49 -4.41 -23.50
CA VAL A 29 -1.03 -5.28 -22.43
C VAL A 29 -0.78 -6.75 -22.74
N LYS A 30 -1.03 -7.17 -23.98
CA LYS A 30 -0.82 -8.56 -24.41
C LYS A 30 0.65 -8.96 -24.31
N ALA A 31 1.55 -8.14 -24.85
CA ALA A 31 2.99 -8.40 -24.78
C ALA A 31 3.51 -8.44 -23.34
N ALA A 32 3.07 -7.49 -22.51
CA ALA A 32 3.44 -7.45 -21.09
C ALA A 32 2.92 -8.66 -20.31
N PHE A 33 1.73 -9.14 -20.62
CA PHE A 33 1.14 -10.34 -20.05
C PHE A 33 1.96 -11.60 -20.37
N GLU A 34 2.28 -11.81 -21.67
CA GLU A 34 3.06 -12.97 -22.13
C GLU A 34 4.48 -12.98 -21.52
N ASP A 35 5.15 -11.82 -21.50
CA ASP A 35 6.47 -11.66 -20.90
C ASP A 35 6.44 -11.89 -19.37
N MET A 36 5.46 -11.32 -18.67
CA MET A 36 5.27 -11.51 -17.25
C MET A 36 5.10 -12.98 -16.87
N LEU A 37 4.19 -13.69 -17.57
CA LEU A 37 3.98 -15.12 -17.32
C LEU A 37 5.25 -15.94 -17.57
N GLY A 38 5.95 -15.69 -18.67
CA GLY A 38 7.19 -16.40 -18.99
C GLY A 38 8.31 -16.16 -17.96
N ARG A 39 8.41 -14.96 -17.40
CA ARG A 39 9.36 -14.65 -16.32
C ARG A 39 9.01 -15.35 -15.02
N ILE A 40 7.75 -15.26 -14.61
CA ILE A 40 7.27 -15.84 -13.35
C ILE A 40 7.39 -17.38 -13.38
N GLN A 41 7.01 -18.01 -14.49
CA GLN A 41 7.14 -19.47 -14.64
C GLN A 41 8.60 -19.96 -14.56
N ARG A 42 9.55 -19.16 -15.06
CA ARG A 42 10.99 -19.50 -14.95
C ARG A 42 11.52 -19.31 -13.52
N ALA A 43 11.07 -18.27 -12.82
CA ALA A 43 11.52 -17.97 -11.46
C ALA A 43 10.83 -18.84 -10.40
N TYR A 44 9.59 -19.21 -10.64
CA TYR A 44 8.73 -19.97 -9.74
C TYR A 44 7.95 -21.04 -10.52
N PRO A 45 8.60 -22.15 -10.94
CA PRO A 45 7.98 -23.19 -11.79
C PRO A 45 6.73 -23.81 -11.17
N ASP A 46 6.73 -23.94 -9.84
CA ASP A 46 5.66 -24.59 -9.09
C ASP A 46 4.59 -23.61 -8.58
N ALA A 47 4.74 -22.30 -8.85
CA ALA A 47 3.76 -21.32 -8.39
C ALA A 47 2.47 -21.39 -9.19
N ARG A 48 1.37 -21.52 -8.48
CA ARG A 48 0.04 -21.40 -9.08
C ARG A 48 -0.27 -19.93 -9.36
N LEU A 49 -0.56 -19.64 -10.62
CA LEU A 49 -1.02 -18.33 -11.07
C LEU A 49 -2.53 -18.39 -11.28
N ASP A 50 -3.25 -17.57 -10.50
CA ASP A 50 -4.72 -17.50 -10.59
C ASP A 50 -5.18 -16.54 -11.69
N GLY A 51 -4.26 -15.75 -12.25
CA GLY A 51 -4.53 -14.82 -13.35
C GLY A 51 -3.72 -13.53 -13.25
N VAL A 52 -4.20 -12.51 -13.96
CA VAL A 52 -3.64 -11.16 -13.96
C VAL A 52 -4.76 -10.14 -13.77
N LEU A 53 -4.58 -9.25 -12.83
CA LEU A 53 -5.47 -8.13 -12.60
C LEU A 53 -5.09 -6.97 -13.52
N VAL A 54 -6.05 -6.43 -14.25
CA VAL A 54 -5.89 -5.22 -15.07
C VAL A 54 -6.57 -4.06 -14.35
N GLN A 55 -5.82 -3.01 -14.06
CA GLN A 55 -6.30 -1.85 -13.29
C GLN A 55 -6.07 -0.54 -14.07
N PRO A 56 -6.90 0.48 -13.85
CA PRO A 56 -6.59 1.83 -14.29
C PRO A 56 -5.22 2.28 -13.76
N MET A 57 -4.48 3.02 -14.59
CA MET A 57 -3.22 3.60 -14.15
C MET A 57 -3.49 4.80 -13.25
N VAL A 58 -3.05 4.74 -12.01
CA VAL A 58 -3.10 5.86 -11.08
C VAL A 58 -1.78 6.61 -11.15
N THR A 59 -1.85 7.92 -11.42
CA THR A 59 -0.68 8.79 -11.57
C THR A 59 -0.71 9.96 -10.58
N GLY A 60 0.45 10.53 -10.29
CA GLY A 60 0.55 11.62 -9.32
C GLY A 60 0.46 11.15 -7.86
N GLY A 61 0.38 12.10 -6.94
CA GLY A 61 0.33 11.83 -5.51
C GLY A 61 1.65 11.32 -4.92
N ARG A 62 1.62 11.00 -3.63
CA ARG A 62 2.73 10.43 -2.86
C ARG A 62 2.35 9.05 -2.35
N GLU A 63 3.35 8.21 -2.15
CA GLU A 63 3.14 6.86 -1.62
C GLU A 63 3.34 6.83 -0.12
N LEU A 64 2.38 6.23 0.55
CA LEU A 64 2.45 5.83 1.96
C LEU A 64 2.23 4.33 2.06
N ILE A 65 2.61 3.78 3.20
CA ILE A 65 2.21 2.45 3.65
C ILE A 65 1.31 2.60 4.85
N LEU A 66 0.24 1.82 4.88
CA LEU A 66 -0.58 1.60 6.05
C LEU A 66 -0.64 0.11 6.33
N GLY A 67 -0.60 -0.24 7.58
CA GLY A 67 -0.71 -1.64 7.98
C GLY A 67 -1.26 -1.80 9.37
N GLY A 68 -1.50 -3.05 9.72
CA GLY A 68 -1.82 -3.38 11.08
C GLY A 68 -1.84 -4.88 11.29
N LYS A 69 -1.74 -5.28 12.54
CA LYS A 69 -1.72 -6.69 12.94
C LYS A 69 -2.31 -6.88 14.33
N GLN A 70 -2.74 -8.11 14.60
CA GLN A 70 -3.05 -8.54 15.96
C GLN A 70 -1.74 -8.90 16.67
N ASP A 71 -1.35 -8.09 17.66
CA ASP A 71 -0.20 -8.39 18.50
C ASP A 71 -0.65 -9.20 19.72
N ALA A 72 0.14 -10.21 20.09
CA ALA A 72 -0.21 -11.12 21.17
C ALA A 72 -0.28 -10.45 22.56
N ASN A 73 0.45 -9.34 22.77
CA ASN A 73 0.52 -8.65 24.03
C ASN A 73 -0.33 -7.37 24.06
N PHE A 74 -0.41 -6.66 22.93
CA PHE A 74 -1.02 -5.34 22.85
C PHE A 74 -2.38 -5.34 22.16
N GLY A 75 -2.80 -6.48 21.55
CA GLY A 75 -3.99 -6.52 20.71
C GLY A 75 -3.75 -5.89 19.34
N PRO A 76 -4.79 -5.29 18.72
CA PRO A 76 -4.63 -4.72 17.39
C PRO A 76 -3.70 -3.50 17.41
N VAL A 77 -2.76 -3.46 16.48
CA VAL A 77 -1.79 -2.37 16.29
C VAL A 77 -1.88 -1.89 14.86
N VAL A 78 -1.88 -0.58 14.66
CA VAL A 78 -1.84 0.05 13.34
C VAL A 78 -0.56 0.80 13.13
N LEU A 79 -0.15 0.91 11.87
CA LEU A 79 1.04 1.63 11.43
C LEU A 79 0.78 2.53 10.23
N VAL A 80 1.57 3.59 10.12
CA VAL A 80 1.74 4.40 8.93
C VAL A 80 3.22 4.68 8.70
N GLY A 81 3.64 4.67 7.45
CA GLY A 81 4.99 5.02 7.03
C GLY A 81 5.00 5.70 5.67
N LEU A 82 6.12 6.27 5.29
CA LEU A 82 6.34 6.73 3.92
C LEU A 82 6.51 5.50 3.01
N GLY A 83 5.99 5.59 1.79
CA GLY A 83 6.13 4.56 0.77
C GLY A 83 7.21 4.87 -0.26
N GLY A 84 7.34 3.99 -1.26
CA GLY A 84 8.30 4.12 -2.35
C GLY A 84 9.74 4.00 -1.88
N ILE A 85 10.66 4.68 -2.55
CA ILE A 85 12.11 4.67 -2.25
C ILE A 85 12.45 5.16 -0.84
N PHE A 86 11.54 5.85 -0.18
CA PHE A 86 11.76 6.36 1.18
C PHE A 86 11.66 5.27 2.25
N VAL A 87 10.94 4.17 2.01
CA VAL A 87 10.89 3.03 2.94
C VAL A 87 12.27 2.41 3.13
N GLU A 88 13.01 2.22 2.03
CA GLU A 88 14.33 1.59 2.04
C GLU A 88 15.39 2.46 2.73
N VAL A 89 15.21 3.79 2.72
CA VAL A 89 16.18 4.74 3.25
C VAL A 89 15.93 5.08 4.71
N PHE A 90 14.67 5.17 5.13
CA PHE A 90 14.32 5.67 6.47
C PHE A 90 13.79 4.61 7.43
N GLU A 91 13.30 3.46 6.91
CA GLU A 91 12.69 2.36 7.70
C GLU A 91 11.74 2.87 8.81
N GLU A 92 11.10 4.00 8.57
CA GLU A 92 10.42 4.76 9.61
C GLU A 92 8.91 4.60 9.51
N VAL A 93 8.35 4.07 10.57
CA VAL A 93 6.91 3.93 10.76
C VAL A 93 6.49 4.50 12.11
N ALA A 94 5.29 5.08 12.15
CA ALA A 94 4.60 5.40 13.39
C ALA A 94 3.61 4.28 13.73
N LEU A 95 3.63 3.81 14.97
CA LEU A 95 2.80 2.72 15.47
C LEU A 95 1.89 3.21 16.60
N ARG A 96 0.65 2.67 16.67
CA ARG A 96 -0.28 2.85 17.80
C ARG A 96 -1.10 1.59 18.03
N VAL A 97 -1.46 1.37 19.27
CA VAL A 97 -2.45 0.35 19.66
C VAL A 97 -3.84 0.86 19.27
N ALA A 98 -4.63 0.03 18.60
CA ALA A 98 -6.00 0.35 18.22
C ALA A 98 -6.97 0.05 19.39
N PRO A 99 -8.14 0.74 19.45
CA PRO A 99 -8.59 1.77 18.52
C PRO A 99 -7.90 3.12 18.74
N ILE A 100 -7.58 3.82 17.67
CA ILE A 100 -6.98 5.15 17.72
C ILE A 100 -8.03 6.25 17.58
N THR A 101 -7.70 7.42 18.09
CA THR A 101 -8.49 8.66 17.97
C THR A 101 -8.06 9.48 16.75
N PRO A 102 -8.90 10.44 16.27
CA PRO A 102 -8.51 11.36 15.20
C PRO A 102 -7.24 12.17 15.52
N LYS A 103 -7.04 12.52 16.78
CA LYS A 103 -5.82 13.20 17.25
C LYS A 103 -4.59 12.32 17.07
N GLU A 104 -4.66 11.08 17.52
CA GLU A 104 -3.57 10.12 17.38
C GLU A 104 -3.23 9.81 15.93
N ALA A 105 -4.22 9.69 15.05
CA ALA A 105 -3.98 9.52 13.62
C ALA A 105 -3.18 10.70 13.04
N GLY A 106 -3.52 11.94 13.40
CA GLY A 106 -2.76 13.13 13.00
C GLY A 106 -1.34 13.16 13.58
N GLU A 107 -1.17 12.76 14.85
CA GLU A 107 0.13 12.65 15.50
C GLU A 107 1.02 11.59 14.84
N MET A 108 0.48 10.43 14.50
CA MET A 108 1.22 9.37 13.79
C MET A 108 1.83 9.89 12.49
N ILE A 109 1.03 10.59 11.69
CA ILE A 109 1.50 11.14 10.41
C ILE A 109 2.56 12.23 10.63
N SER A 110 2.35 13.11 11.61
CA SER A 110 3.28 14.22 11.90
C SER A 110 4.61 13.78 12.50
N GLN A 111 4.66 12.63 13.15
CA GLN A 111 5.87 12.04 13.75
C GLN A 111 6.83 11.46 12.70
N LEU A 112 6.36 11.19 11.48
CA LEU A 112 7.23 10.71 10.40
C LEU A 112 8.27 11.79 10.05
N ARG A 113 9.56 11.45 9.97
CA ARG A 113 10.63 12.39 9.55
C ARG A 113 10.36 13.00 8.18
N GLY A 114 9.73 12.23 7.31
CA GLY A 114 9.29 12.70 6.01
C GLY A 114 7.96 13.45 5.99
N ALA A 115 7.30 13.68 7.13
CA ALA A 115 6.06 14.47 7.21
C ALA A 115 6.16 15.86 6.50
N PRO A 116 7.29 16.60 6.55
CA PRO A 116 7.42 17.83 5.79
C PRO A 116 7.20 17.69 4.29
N ILE A 117 7.52 16.52 3.71
CA ILE A 117 7.26 16.24 2.29
C ILE A 117 5.75 16.21 2.04
N LEU A 118 4.98 15.59 2.94
CA LEU A 118 3.51 15.53 2.87
C LEU A 118 2.87 16.91 3.05
N MET A 119 3.47 17.75 3.89
CA MET A 119 2.99 19.12 4.15
C MET A 119 3.30 20.13 3.05
N GLY A 120 4.04 19.73 1.99
CA GLY A 120 4.29 20.59 0.86
C GLY A 120 5.46 21.56 1.05
N THR A 121 6.69 21.02 1.12
CA THR A 121 7.91 21.84 1.18
C THR A 121 8.34 22.36 -0.19
N ARG A 122 9.04 23.49 -0.23
CA ARG A 122 9.67 24.09 -1.42
C ARG A 122 8.71 24.32 -2.60
N GLY A 123 7.47 24.77 -2.32
CA GLY A 123 6.47 25.06 -3.35
C GLY A 123 5.71 23.86 -3.89
N ALA A 124 5.98 22.66 -3.39
CA ALA A 124 5.16 21.49 -3.69
C ALA A 124 3.80 21.58 -2.98
N LYS A 125 2.74 21.15 -3.65
CA LYS A 125 1.40 21.11 -3.05
C LYS A 125 1.35 20.14 -1.87
N ARG A 126 0.54 20.48 -0.87
CA ARG A 126 0.25 19.66 0.30
C ARG A 126 -0.52 18.41 -0.12
N SER A 127 -0.21 17.29 0.52
CA SER A 127 -0.99 16.04 0.40
C SER A 127 -2.26 16.10 1.25
N ASP A 128 -3.23 15.27 0.93
CA ASP A 128 -4.47 15.14 1.68
C ASP A 128 -4.25 14.32 2.97
N ILE A 129 -3.76 14.99 4.00
CA ILE A 129 -3.47 14.39 5.31
C ILE A 129 -4.75 13.94 6.00
N GLU A 130 -5.86 14.64 5.79
CA GLU A 130 -7.15 14.29 6.36
C GLU A 130 -7.65 12.95 5.82
N ALA A 131 -7.47 12.71 4.52
CA ALA A 131 -7.80 11.41 3.92
C ALA A 131 -6.91 10.27 4.44
N VAL A 132 -5.63 10.53 4.73
CA VAL A 132 -4.74 9.53 5.36
C VAL A 132 -5.18 9.22 6.79
N ALA A 133 -5.49 10.25 7.58
CA ALA A 133 -5.97 10.09 8.95
C ALA A 133 -7.28 9.29 8.99
N GLU A 134 -8.21 9.57 8.09
CA GLU A 134 -9.46 8.83 7.95
C GLU A 134 -9.19 7.35 7.56
N ALA A 135 -8.27 7.09 6.64
CA ALA A 135 -7.88 5.73 6.27
C ALA A 135 -7.30 4.95 7.47
N LEU A 136 -6.45 5.60 8.28
CA LEU A 136 -5.92 5.02 9.52
C LEU A 136 -7.00 4.70 10.54
N LEU A 137 -7.97 5.60 10.74
CA LEU A 137 -9.09 5.39 11.64
C LEU A 137 -9.93 4.19 11.20
N ARG A 138 -10.24 4.08 9.91
CA ARG A 138 -10.97 2.93 9.36
C ARG A 138 -10.21 1.63 9.49
N LEU A 139 -8.89 1.64 9.27
CA LEU A 139 -8.04 0.48 9.47
C LEU A 139 -8.02 0.05 10.94
N SER A 140 -7.91 1.00 11.85
CA SER A 140 -7.97 0.79 13.30
C SER A 140 -9.30 0.15 13.71
N GLN A 141 -10.41 0.68 13.22
CA GLN A 141 -11.74 0.13 13.48
C GLN A 141 -11.88 -1.28 12.91
N LEU A 142 -11.43 -1.50 11.67
CA LEU A 142 -11.47 -2.81 11.01
C LEU A 142 -10.76 -3.89 11.83
N LEU A 143 -9.54 -3.62 12.32
CA LEU A 143 -8.78 -4.57 13.12
C LEU A 143 -9.37 -4.80 14.52
N THR A 144 -10.10 -3.82 15.05
CA THR A 144 -10.79 -3.93 16.33
C THR A 144 -12.06 -4.78 16.20
N ASP A 145 -12.82 -4.59 15.12
CA ASP A 145 -14.09 -5.28 14.88
C ASP A 145 -13.92 -6.72 14.37
N PHE A 146 -12.79 -7.00 13.70
CA PHE A 146 -12.51 -8.29 13.05
C PHE A 146 -11.19 -8.89 13.55
N PRO A 147 -11.17 -9.50 14.75
CA PRO A 147 -9.96 -10.08 15.35
C PRO A 147 -9.40 -11.28 14.57
N GLU A 148 -10.17 -11.85 13.66
CA GLU A 148 -9.71 -12.87 12.70
C GLU A 148 -8.74 -12.33 11.65
N ILE A 149 -8.68 -11.03 11.44
CA ILE A 149 -7.66 -10.39 10.60
C ILE A 149 -6.35 -10.37 11.40
N LYS A 150 -5.43 -11.27 11.06
CA LYS A 150 -4.11 -11.33 11.72
C LYS A 150 -3.21 -10.19 11.31
N GLU A 151 -3.24 -9.87 10.04
CA GLU A 151 -2.41 -8.82 9.46
C GLU A 151 -3.10 -8.22 8.24
N ILE A 152 -2.93 -6.92 8.07
CA ILE A 152 -3.31 -6.20 6.86
C ILE A 152 -2.17 -5.26 6.46
N ASP A 153 -1.81 -5.27 5.17
CA ASP A 153 -0.82 -4.41 4.55
C ASP A 153 -1.44 -3.71 3.34
N ILE A 154 -1.40 -2.38 3.36
CA ILE A 154 -1.82 -1.51 2.25
C ILE A 154 -0.56 -0.82 1.72
N ASN A 155 -0.04 -1.33 0.60
CA ASN A 155 1.23 -0.89 0.06
C ASN A 155 1.25 -0.95 -1.48
N PRO A 156 1.24 0.22 -2.16
CA PRO A 156 1.16 1.55 -1.57
C PRO A 156 -0.28 2.09 -1.39
N LEU A 157 -0.45 2.98 -0.42
CA LEU A 157 -1.54 3.94 -0.38
C LEU A 157 -1.08 5.19 -1.15
N ARG A 158 -1.74 5.53 -2.24
CA ARG A 158 -1.49 6.75 -3.01
C ARG A 158 -2.30 7.90 -2.43
N VAL A 159 -1.60 8.96 -1.98
CA VAL A 159 -2.21 10.16 -1.41
C VAL A 159 -2.07 11.31 -2.40
N PHE A 160 -3.17 11.92 -2.77
CA PHE A 160 -3.21 13.02 -3.72
C PHE A 160 -3.03 14.38 -3.04
N HIS A 161 -3.29 15.45 -3.77
CA HIS A 161 -3.27 16.81 -3.18
C HIS A 161 -4.45 16.98 -2.23
N GLU A 162 -4.32 17.99 -1.37
CA GLU A 162 -5.35 18.35 -0.39
C GLU A 162 -6.74 18.40 -1.04
N LYS A 163 -7.71 17.68 -0.45
CA LYS A 163 -9.10 17.45 -0.91
C LYS A 163 -9.28 16.51 -2.11
N ASP A 164 -8.20 15.94 -2.64
CA ASP A 164 -8.29 14.96 -3.73
C ASP A 164 -8.30 13.50 -3.22
N GLY A 165 -8.18 13.30 -1.90
CA GLY A 165 -8.30 12.00 -1.25
C GLY A 165 -7.06 11.13 -1.33
N CYS A 166 -7.26 9.83 -1.09
CA CYS A 166 -6.25 8.79 -1.22
C CYS A 166 -6.85 7.52 -1.85
N CYS A 167 -5.98 6.63 -2.36
CA CYS A 167 -6.38 5.38 -2.99
C CYS A 167 -5.40 4.25 -2.65
N ALA A 168 -5.90 3.14 -2.11
CA ALA A 168 -5.12 1.91 -1.96
C ALA A 168 -4.88 1.29 -3.34
N LEU A 169 -3.63 1.10 -3.72
CA LEU A 169 -3.27 0.50 -5.00
C LEU A 169 -3.03 -1.00 -4.89
N ASP A 170 -2.59 -1.46 -3.73
CA ASP A 170 -2.50 -2.87 -3.38
C ASP A 170 -2.82 -3.05 -1.89
N ALA A 171 -3.45 -4.16 -1.56
CA ALA A 171 -3.75 -4.53 -0.19
C ALA A 171 -3.67 -6.04 -0.02
N ARG A 172 -3.17 -6.48 1.12
CA ARG A 172 -3.13 -7.89 1.52
C ARG A 172 -3.77 -8.04 2.88
N VAL A 173 -4.51 -9.12 3.06
CA VAL A 173 -5.14 -9.46 4.32
C VAL A 173 -4.81 -10.92 4.63
N HIS A 174 -4.27 -11.17 5.82
CA HIS A 174 -4.04 -12.50 6.37
C HIS A 174 -5.06 -12.77 7.47
N LEU A 175 -5.81 -13.82 7.30
CA LEU A 175 -6.79 -14.29 8.29
C LEU A 175 -6.17 -15.35 9.21
N ALA A 176 -6.84 -15.58 10.36
CA ALA A 176 -6.47 -16.63 11.32
C ALA A 176 -6.64 -18.02 10.72
#